data_f32cf0bcc8c20f792471f91107ab6e38
#
_entry.id   f32cf0bcc8c20f792471f91107ab6e38
#
_cell.length_a   1.000
_cell.length_b   1.000
_cell.length_c   1.000
_cell.angle_alpha   90.00
_cell.angle_beta   90.00
_cell.angle_gamma   90.00
#
_symmetry.space_group_name_H-M   'P 1'
#
loop_
_entity.id
_entity.type
_entity.pdbx_description
1 polymer ?
#
loop_
_entity_poly.entity_id
_entity_poly.type
_entity_poly.pdbx_seq_one_letter_code
_entity_poly.pdbx_strand_id
1 'polypeptide(L)'
;AVSSNSGKRLYRDRTAKELLNDITLKSTALQQKSFQVLDSIINLLEKENIYFLDEKSIEPNHKEFIGNYFFEYISPSIDVIILNKSKKLPKFKENLSFLIVRMELENKIIQNAIIRIPKTLNRFVKLPSKKSINQIIIIDDIIRLHLKDIFKIFNPISISANMVKTSRDAELDFDDDISKSFLDKIAQSVKERSIAEPVRFVYDSKINKDTLEFLTKKMGINLDTDSIIPGGKYH
;
A
#
# COMPACT_ATOMS: atom_id res chain seq x y z
N ALA A 1 8.98 -11.94 18.70
CA ALA A 1 9.71 -11.47 19.91
C ALA A 1 8.76 -10.87 20.95
N VAL A 2 7.80 -10.03 20.55
CA VAL A 2 6.85 -9.40 21.47
C VAL A 2 5.89 -10.41 22.08
N SER A 3 5.43 -11.40 21.33
CA SER A 3 4.47 -12.42 21.78
C SER A 3 5.09 -13.45 22.73
N SER A 4 6.40 -13.72 22.63
CA SER A 4 7.08 -14.78 23.39
C SER A 4 7.83 -14.29 24.64
N ASN A 5 8.05 -12.98 24.80
CA ASN A 5 8.94 -12.43 25.83
C ASN A 5 8.49 -11.07 26.37
N SER A 6 7.18 -10.85 26.56
CA SER A 6 6.59 -9.54 26.90
C SER A 6 7.12 -8.91 28.20
N GLY A 7 7.71 -9.69 29.11
CA GLY A 7 8.27 -9.20 30.38
C GLY A 7 9.80 -9.10 30.44
N LYS A 8 10.54 -9.64 29.45
CA LYS A 8 12.00 -9.61 29.47
C LYS A 8 12.52 -8.27 28.99
N ARG A 9 13.40 -7.64 29.76
CA ARG A 9 14.08 -6.39 29.35
C ARG A 9 15.13 -6.70 28.31
N LEU A 10 15.03 -6.08 27.12
CA LEU A 10 15.88 -6.38 25.96
C LEU A 10 16.92 -5.29 25.70
N TYR A 11 16.58 -4.03 25.91
CA TYR A 11 17.46 -2.90 25.58
C TYR A 11 17.24 -1.74 26.52
N ARG A 12 18.30 -1.22 27.17
CA ARG A 12 18.25 -0.10 28.12
C ARG A 12 17.12 -0.25 29.15
N ASP A 13 16.99 -1.44 29.75
CA ASP A 13 15.95 -1.77 30.75
C ASP A 13 14.50 -1.67 30.28
N ARG A 14 14.25 -1.71 28.97
CA ARG A 14 12.90 -1.69 28.38
C ARG A 14 12.43 -3.08 27.99
N THR A 15 11.12 -3.26 28.09
CA THR A 15 10.44 -4.44 27.53
C THR A 15 10.30 -4.33 26.02
N ALA A 16 10.09 -5.46 25.35
CA ALA A 16 9.85 -5.50 23.90
C ALA A 16 8.63 -4.62 23.51
N LYS A 17 7.59 -4.60 24.33
CA LYS A 17 6.37 -3.81 24.12
C LYS A 17 6.64 -2.31 24.22
N GLU A 18 7.40 -1.87 25.22
CA GLU A 18 7.78 -0.45 25.37
C GLU A 18 8.64 0.01 24.21
N LEU A 19 9.58 -0.84 23.75
CA LEU A 19 10.42 -0.54 22.61
C LEU A 19 9.60 -0.43 21.30
N LEU A 20 8.68 -1.36 21.08
CA LEU A 20 7.77 -1.32 19.92
C LEU A 20 6.91 -0.05 19.92
N ASN A 21 6.36 0.34 21.07
CA ASN A 21 5.58 1.58 21.19
C ASN A 21 6.42 2.80 20.82
N ASP A 22 7.65 2.90 21.33
CA ASP A 22 8.55 4.02 21.03
C ASP A 22 8.88 4.08 19.52
N ILE A 23 9.17 2.92 18.90
CA ILE A 23 9.45 2.83 17.47
C ILE A 23 8.21 3.26 16.66
N THR A 24 7.03 2.77 17.03
CA THR A 24 5.77 3.11 16.36
C THR A 24 5.46 4.60 16.47
N LEU A 25 5.62 5.22 17.65
CA LEU A 25 5.43 6.65 17.85
C LEU A 25 6.39 7.48 16.97
N LYS A 26 7.68 7.14 16.98
CA LYS A 26 8.69 7.83 16.17
C LYS A 26 8.44 7.65 14.66
N SER A 27 8.06 6.45 14.24
CA SER A 27 7.73 6.14 12.84
C SER A 27 6.50 6.91 12.38
N THR A 28 5.47 7.01 13.22
CA THR A 28 4.25 7.79 12.94
C THR A 28 4.57 9.28 12.82
N ALA A 29 5.36 9.83 13.74
CA ALA A 29 5.78 11.23 13.68
C ALA A 29 6.61 11.53 12.42
N LEU A 30 7.54 10.63 12.05
CA LEU A 30 8.33 10.75 10.84
C LEU A 30 7.44 10.70 9.58
N GLN A 31 6.46 9.80 9.56
CA GLN A 31 5.50 9.69 8.46
C GLN A 31 4.67 10.98 8.30
N GLN A 32 4.18 11.54 9.40
CA GLN A 32 3.46 12.82 9.38
C GLN A 32 4.31 13.96 8.85
N LYS A 33 5.57 14.05 9.30
CA LYS A 33 6.52 15.04 8.78
C LYS A 33 6.78 14.86 7.27
N SER A 34 6.89 13.62 6.79
CA SER A 34 7.05 13.32 5.37
C SER A 34 5.85 13.85 4.54
N PHE A 35 4.62 13.69 5.04
CA PHE A 35 3.44 14.26 4.37
C PHE A 35 3.43 15.77 4.34
N GLN A 36 3.79 16.43 5.44
CA GLN A 36 3.90 17.89 5.48
C GLN A 36 4.93 18.42 4.45
N VAL A 37 6.06 17.71 4.31
CA VAL A 37 7.07 18.04 3.32
C VAL A 37 6.53 17.82 1.90
N LEU A 38 5.82 16.72 1.65
CA LEU A 38 5.20 16.45 0.35
C LEU A 38 4.19 17.55 -0.02
N ASP A 39 3.31 17.92 0.90
CA ASP A 39 2.33 19.00 0.68
C ASP A 39 3.04 20.33 0.38
N SER A 40 4.13 20.62 1.09
CA SER A 40 4.93 21.81 0.85
C SER A 40 5.58 21.79 -0.55
N ILE A 41 6.09 20.64 -0.99
CA ILE A 41 6.66 20.46 -2.33
C ILE A 41 5.58 20.66 -3.39
N ILE A 42 4.41 20.08 -3.23
CA ILE A 42 3.26 20.23 -4.16
C ILE A 42 2.91 21.72 -4.30
N ASN A 43 2.78 22.44 -3.19
CA ASN A 43 2.49 23.88 -3.19
C ASN A 43 3.58 24.72 -3.88
N LEU A 44 4.85 24.30 -3.80
CA LEU A 44 5.93 24.96 -4.51
C LEU A 44 5.91 24.66 -6.01
N LEU A 45 5.57 23.43 -6.40
CA LEU A 45 5.44 23.03 -7.79
C LEU A 45 4.29 23.78 -8.49
N GLU A 46 3.19 24.08 -7.80
CA GLU A 46 2.09 24.89 -8.33
C GLU A 46 2.56 26.31 -8.73
N LYS A 47 3.50 26.90 -7.97
CA LYS A 47 4.09 28.20 -8.32
C LYS A 47 4.93 28.16 -9.60
N GLU A 48 5.44 26.97 -9.95
CA GLU A 48 6.16 26.68 -11.19
C GLU A 48 5.24 26.15 -12.31
N ASN A 49 3.91 26.32 -12.15
CA ASN A 49 2.88 25.82 -13.08
C ASN A 49 2.89 24.29 -13.27
N ILE A 50 3.25 23.55 -12.23
CA ILE A 50 3.20 22.09 -12.19
C ILE A 50 2.12 21.69 -11.18
N TYR A 51 1.03 21.09 -11.65
CA TYR A 51 -0.13 20.74 -10.86
C TYR A 51 -0.29 19.24 -10.75
N PHE A 52 -0.40 18.76 -9.51
CA PHE A 52 -0.77 17.37 -9.25
C PHE A 52 -2.29 17.26 -9.12
N LEU A 53 -2.89 16.52 -10.05
CA LEU A 53 -4.32 16.23 -10.04
C LEU A 53 -4.58 14.87 -9.41
N ASP A 54 -5.70 14.76 -8.73
CA ASP A 54 -6.22 13.50 -8.22
C ASP A 54 -7.53 13.11 -8.93
N GLU A 55 -8.13 11.98 -8.57
CA GLU A 55 -9.36 11.48 -9.18
C GLU A 55 -10.58 12.42 -9.01
N LYS A 56 -10.48 13.41 -8.13
CA LYS A 56 -11.56 14.37 -7.88
C LYS A 56 -11.40 15.68 -8.65
N SER A 57 -10.16 16.01 -9.03
CA SER A 57 -9.80 17.27 -9.67
C SER A 57 -9.62 17.15 -11.19
N ILE A 58 -10.03 16.02 -11.79
CA ILE A 58 -9.94 15.79 -13.24
C ILE A 58 -10.94 16.66 -14.00
N GLU A 59 -10.40 17.42 -14.97
CA GLU A 59 -11.19 18.23 -15.89
C GLU A 59 -11.76 17.37 -17.06
N PRO A 60 -12.86 17.81 -17.71
CA PRO A 60 -13.48 17.07 -18.83
C PRO A 60 -12.53 16.75 -19.98
N ASN A 61 -11.60 17.67 -20.29
CA ASN A 61 -10.59 17.51 -21.38
C ASN A 61 -9.55 16.40 -21.10
N HIS A 62 -9.40 15.96 -19.84
CA HIS A 62 -8.50 14.88 -19.50
C HIS A 62 -9.13 13.50 -19.60
N LYS A 63 -10.48 13.41 -19.58
CA LYS A 63 -11.20 12.14 -19.47
C LYS A 63 -10.88 11.17 -20.60
N GLU A 64 -10.84 11.66 -21.82
CA GLU A 64 -10.54 10.84 -22.99
C GLU A 64 -9.11 10.28 -22.94
N PHE A 65 -8.14 11.15 -22.65
CA PHE A 65 -6.74 10.73 -22.52
C PHE A 65 -6.56 9.70 -21.40
N ILE A 66 -7.14 9.97 -20.21
CA ILE A 66 -7.03 9.09 -19.05
C ILE A 66 -7.70 7.74 -19.34
N GLY A 67 -8.86 7.75 -20.00
CA GLY A 67 -9.56 6.52 -20.41
C GLY A 67 -8.72 5.69 -21.36
N ASN A 68 -8.20 6.31 -22.43
CA ASN A 68 -7.34 5.63 -23.39
C ASN A 68 -6.08 5.07 -22.70
N TYR A 69 -5.41 5.87 -21.87
CA TYR A 69 -4.23 5.43 -21.13
C TYR A 69 -4.54 4.27 -20.18
N PHE A 70 -5.70 4.32 -19.50
CA PHE A 70 -6.13 3.22 -18.64
C PHE A 70 -6.32 1.92 -19.42
N PHE A 71 -7.09 1.93 -20.51
CA PHE A 71 -7.41 0.71 -21.24
C PHE A 71 -6.22 0.15 -22.02
N GLU A 72 -5.34 1.02 -22.52
CA GLU A 72 -4.17 0.60 -23.33
C GLU A 72 -3.01 0.09 -22.46
N TYR A 73 -2.70 0.75 -21.33
CA TYR A 73 -1.49 0.47 -20.56
C TYR A 73 -1.78 -0.10 -19.16
N ILE A 74 -2.76 0.44 -18.45
CA ILE A 74 -2.98 0.06 -17.04
C ILE A 74 -3.78 -1.22 -16.94
N SER A 75 -4.92 -1.29 -17.60
CA SER A 75 -5.85 -2.44 -17.51
C SER A 75 -5.20 -3.79 -17.82
N PRO A 76 -4.33 -3.93 -18.85
CA PRO A 76 -3.61 -5.17 -19.10
C PRO A 76 -2.53 -5.51 -18.07
N SER A 77 -2.10 -4.52 -17.27
CA SER A 77 -0.95 -4.64 -16.37
C SER A 77 -1.34 -4.82 -14.90
N ILE A 78 -2.61 -4.63 -14.55
CA ILE A 78 -3.09 -4.77 -13.17
C ILE A 78 -3.50 -6.22 -12.86
N ASP A 79 -3.17 -6.66 -11.65
CA ASP A 79 -3.67 -7.91 -11.08
C ASP A 79 -4.78 -7.61 -10.06
N VAL A 80 -5.95 -8.19 -10.27
CA VAL A 80 -7.10 -8.06 -9.38
C VAL A 80 -7.34 -9.36 -8.63
N ILE A 81 -7.38 -9.29 -7.31
CA ILE A 81 -7.59 -10.45 -6.44
C ILE A 81 -8.84 -10.22 -5.60
N ILE A 82 -9.89 -10.99 -5.84
CA ILE A 82 -11.10 -10.94 -5.04
C ILE A 82 -10.87 -11.66 -3.70
N LEU A 83 -11.17 -10.96 -2.61
CA LEU A 83 -10.96 -11.47 -1.26
C LEU A 83 -12.21 -12.18 -0.74
N ASN A 84 -12.14 -13.49 -0.60
CA ASN A 84 -13.19 -14.31 0.00
C ASN A 84 -12.87 -14.61 1.47
N LYS A 85 -13.89 -14.78 2.30
CA LYS A 85 -13.71 -15.12 3.73
C LYS A 85 -12.92 -16.41 3.94
N SER A 86 -13.06 -17.39 3.06
CA SER A 86 -12.46 -18.74 3.18
C SER A 86 -11.05 -18.86 2.61
N LYS A 87 -10.67 -18.05 1.60
CA LYS A 87 -9.36 -18.18 0.95
C LYS A 87 -8.29 -17.39 1.72
N LYS A 88 -7.13 -18.00 1.92
CA LYS A 88 -5.94 -17.28 2.40
C LYS A 88 -5.51 -16.24 1.38
N LEU A 89 -4.98 -15.12 1.86
CA LEU A 89 -4.33 -14.15 0.97
C LEU A 89 -3.14 -14.80 0.26
N PRO A 90 -2.90 -14.45 -1.01
CA PRO A 90 -1.64 -14.81 -1.64
C PRO A 90 -0.50 -14.19 -0.85
N LYS A 91 0.61 -14.91 -0.73
CA LYS A 91 1.82 -14.35 -0.10
C LYS A 91 2.29 -13.17 -0.93
N PHE A 92 2.26 -11.99 -0.36
CA PHE A 92 2.79 -10.79 -1.01
C PHE A 92 4.32 -10.84 -0.96
N LYS A 93 4.95 -10.55 -2.09
CA LYS A 93 6.40 -10.31 -2.14
C LYS A 93 6.72 -9.00 -1.42
N GLU A 94 7.97 -8.85 -0.98
CA GLU A 94 8.46 -7.64 -0.29
C GLU A 94 8.10 -6.34 -1.02
N ASN A 95 7.86 -5.29 -0.26
CA ASN A 95 7.64 -3.92 -0.74
C ASN A 95 6.51 -3.76 -1.78
N LEU A 96 5.39 -4.42 -1.57
CA LEU A 96 4.21 -4.22 -2.41
C LEU A 96 3.33 -3.11 -1.86
N SER A 97 3.12 -2.10 -2.70
CA SER A 97 2.00 -1.19 -2.58
C SER A 97 0.83 -1.76 -3.37
N PHE A 98 -0.34 -1.77 -2.77
CA PHE A 98 -1.58 -2.23 -3.41
C PHE A 98 -2.77 -1.39 -2.95
N LEU A 99 -3.79 -1.36 -3.77
CA LEU A 99 -5.07 -0.77 -3.39
C LEU A 99 -5.97 -1.87 -2.82
N ILE A 100 -6.43 -1.68 -1.59
CA ILE A 100 -7.55 -2.45 -1.07
C ILE A 100 -8.85 -1.79 -1.52
N VAL A 101 -9.65 -2.53 -2.26
CA VAL A 101 -10.94 -2.08 -2.80
C VAL A 101 -12.04 -2.60 -1.90
N ARG A 102 -12.96 -1.72 -1.52
CA ARG A 102 -14.20 -2.04 -0.84
C ARG A 102 -15.37 -1.74 -1.76
N MET A 103 -16.15 -2.75 -2.03
CA MET A 103 -17.39 -2.69 -2.80
C MET A 103 -18.57 -2.94 -1.88
N GLU A 104 -19.55 -2.09 -1.93
CA GLU A 104 -20.87 -2.33 -1.35
C GLU A 104 -21.82 -2.76 -2.45
N LEU A 105 -22.29 -3.99 -2.35
CA LEU A 105 -23.22 -4.61 -3.28
C LEU A 105 -24.66 -4.48 -2.74
N GLU A 106 -25.61 -4.96 -3.51
CA GLU A 106 -27.02 -5.06 -3.04
C GLU A 106 -27.11 -5.77 -1.68
N ASN A 107 -28.14 -5.46 -0.91
CA ASN A 107 -28.38 -5.99 0.44
C ASN A 107 -27.25 -5.70 1.44
N LYS A 108 -26.48 -4.62 1.26
CA LYS A 108 -25.37 -4.20 2.12
C LYS A 108 -24.25 -5.25 2.23
N ILE A 109 -24.12 -6.11 1.23
CA ILE A 109 -23.02 -7.08 1.18
C ILE A 109 -21.74 -6.34 0.86
N ILE A 110 -20.70 -6.53 1.71
CA ILE A 110 -19.38 -5.96 1.49
C ILE A 110 -18.49 -7.01 0.84
N GLN A 111 -18.00 -6.68 -0.36
CA GLN A 111 -16.99 -7.45 -1.07
C GLN A 111 -15.69 -6.66 -1.12
N ASN A 112 -14.59 -7.28 -0.69
CA ASN A 112 -13.26 -6.68 -0.76
C ASN A 112 -12.44 -7.31 -1.89
N ALA A 113 -11.55 -6.52 -2.47
CA ALA A 113 -10.59 -6.96 -3.47
C ALA A 113 -9.25 -6.23 -3.28
N ILE A 114 -8.19 -6.76 -3.88
CA ILE A 114 -6.87 -6.12 -3.94
C ILE A 114 -6.53 -5.86 -5.41
N ILE A 115 -6.03 -4.68 -5.71
CA ILE A 115 -5.39 -4.34 -6.98
C ILE A 115 -3.92 -4.11 -6.72
N ARG A 116 -3.05 -4.91 -7.34
CA ARG A 116 -1.61 -4.66 -7.30
C ARG A 116 -1.25 -3.55 -8.29
N ILE A 117 -0.54 -2.54 -7.81
CA ILE A 117 -0.07 -1.44 -8.65
C ILE A 117 1.10 -1.96 -9.51
N PRO A 118 1.03 -1.86 -10.84
CA PRO A 118 2.08 -2.35 -11.70
C PRO A 118 3.37 -1.54 -11.52
N LYS A 119 4.48 -2.25 -11.30
CA LYS A 119 5.83 -1.63 -11.19
C LYS A 119 6.46 -1.33 -12.55
N THR A 120 5.92 -1.89 -13.61
CA THR A 120 6.41 -1.76 -14.98
C THR A 120 6.00 -0.43 -15.63
N LEU A 121 4.99 0.24 -15.08
CA LEU A 121 4.50 1.52 -15.58
C LEU A 121 5.05 2.68 -14.76
N ASN A 122 5.22 3.82 -15.42
CA ASN A 122 5.57 5.06 -14.74
C ASN A 122 4.45 5.46 -13.78
N ARG A 123 4.81 5.74 -12.55
CA ARG A 123 3.83 6.11 -11.52
C ARG A 123 3.19 7.48 -11.77
N PHE A 124 3.92 8.38 -12.42
CA PHE A 124 3.48 9.72 -12.77
C PHE A 124 3.12 9.77 -14.25
N VAL A 125 1.93 10.23 -14.57
CA VAL A 125 1.41 10.37 -15.93
C VAL A 125 1.19 11.85 -16.21
N LYS A 126 1.85 12.37 -17.24
CA LYS A 126 1.66 13.74 -17.70
C LYS A 126 0.37 13.82 -18.52
N LEU A 127 -0.50 14.74 -18.14
CA LEU A 127 -1.77 14.99 -18.83
C LEU A 127 -1.61 16.02 -19.96
N PRO A 128 -2.45 15.95 -21.00
CA PRO A 128 -2.55 17.01 -21.99
C PRO A 128 -2.92 18.32 -21.32
N SER A 129 -2.12 19.34 -21.50
CA SER A 129 -2.31 20.66 -20.88
C SER A 129 -1.93 21.79 -21.83
N LYS A 130 -2.38 23.02 -21.52
CA LYS A 130 -2.01 24.20 -22.29
C LYS A 130 -0.50 24.46 -22.22
N LYS A 131 0.06 25.15 -23.21
CA LYS A 131 1.48 25.59 -23.18
C LYS A 131 1.70 26.37 -21.88
N SER A 132 2.79 26.11 -21.18
CA SER A 132 3.18 26.67 -19.88
C SER A 132 2.56 26.04 -18.63
N ILE A 133 1.61 25.11 -18.73
CA ILE A 133 1.04 24.38 -17.58
C ILE A 133 1.41 22.91 -17.72
N ASN A 134 1.89 22.30 -16.65
CA ASN A 134 2.16 20.87 -16.59
C ASN A 134 1.20 20.26 -15.57
N GLN A 135 0.35 19.37 -16.02
CA GLN A 135 -0.59 18.65 -15.16
C GLN A 135 -0.16 17.18 -15.11
N ILE A 136 -0.10 16.64 -13.91
CA ILE A 136 0.40 15.30 -13.63
C ILE A 136 -0.62 14.58 -12.76
N ILE A 137 -0.90 13.33 -13.06
CA ILE A 137 -1.71 12.44 -12.22
C ILE A 137 -0.90 11.20 -11.85
N ILE A 138 -1.18 10.64 -10.67
CA ILE A 138 -0.58 9.38 -10.24
C ILE A 138 -1.41 8.21 -10.78
N ILE A 139 -0.76 7.15 -11.22
CA ILE A 139 -1.41 5.94 -11.76
C ILE A 139 -2.45 5.35 -10.79
N ASP A 140 -2.20 5.47 -9.49
CA ASP A 140 -3.11 5.03 -8.44
C ASP A 140 -4.49 5.71 -8.57
N ASP A 141 -4.51 6.99 -8.93
CA ASP A 141 -5.74 7.76 -9.10
C ASP A 141 -6.43 7.47 -10.42
N ILE A 142 -5.66 7.15 -11.46
CA ILE A 142 -6.25 6.63 -12.70
C ILE A 142 -6.96 5.30 -12.44
N ILE A 143 -6.37 4.42 -11.63
CA ILE A 143 -7.03 3.17 -11.23
C ILE A 143 -8.29 3.46 -10.41
N ARG A 144 -8.25 4.45 -9.48
CA ARG A 144 -9.45 4.84 -8.71
C ARG A 144 -10.59 5.38 -9.58
N LEU A 145 -10.28 6.15 -10.62
CA LEU A 145 -11.27 6.62 -11.60
C LEU A 145 -11.99 5.47 -12.31
N HIS A 146 -11.29 4.37 -12.57
CA HIS A 146 -11.80 3.24 -13.34
C HIS A 146 -12.24 2.04 -12.47
N LEU A 147 -12.41 2.23 -11.15
CA LEU A 147 -12.86 1.14 -10.28
C LEU A 147 -14.19 0.52 -10.74
N LYS A 148 -15.12 1.33 -11.22
CA LYS A 148 -16.41 0.85 -11.73
C LYS A 148 -16.25 0.00 -13.00
N ASP A 149 -15.30 0.34 -13.85
CA ASP A 149 -15.00 -0.42 -15.06
C ASP A 149 -14.32 -1.76 -14.72
N ILE A 150 -13.36 -1.75 -13.79
CA ILE A 150 -12.66 -2.95 -13.32
C ILE A 150 -13.63 -3.94 -12.67
N PHE A 151 -14.56 -3.43 -11.87
CA PHE A 151 -15.48 -4.26 -11.07
C PHE A 151 -16.92 -4.25 -11.58
N LYS A 152 -17.14 -3.90 -12.86
CA LYS A 152 -18.48 -3.81 -13.46
C LYS A 152 -19.33 -5.07 -13.30
N ILE A 153 -18.69 -6.24 -13.30
CA ILE A 153 -19.38 -7.53 -13.12
C ILE A 153 -20.08 -7.67 -11.77
N PHE A 154 -19.61 -6.94 -10.76
CA PHE A 154 -20.19 -6.93 -9.40
C PHE A 154 -21.32 -5.92 -9.25
N ASN A 155 -21.48 -4.98 -10.20
CA ASN A 155 -22.44 -3.89 -10.15
C ASN A 155 -22.51 -3.18 -8.77
N PRO A 156 -21.38 -2.66 -8.23
CA PRO A 156 -21.36 -2.12 -6.88
C PRO A 156 -22.18 -0.83 -6.75
N ILE A 157 -22.95 -0.72 -5.68
CA ILE A 157 -23.69 0.51 -5.30
C ILE A 157 -22.68 1.61 -4.94
N SER A 158 -21.67 1.26 -4.14
CA SER A 158 -20.55 2.12 -3.83
C SER A 158 -19.23 1.37 -3.93
N ILE A 159 -18.17 2.07 -4.34
CA ILE A 159 -16.84 1.50 -4.48
C ILE A 159 -15.79 2.53 -4.08
N SER A 160 -14.80 2.08 -3.31
CA SER A 160 -13.66 2.90 -2.90
C SER A 160 -12.38 2.07 -2.86
N ALA A 161 -11.23 2.74 -2.96
CA ALA A 161 -9.94 2.10 -2.88
C ALA A 161 -8.94 2.92 -2.06
N ASN A 162 -8.31 2.26 -1.10
CA ASN A 162 -7.32 2.84 -0.20
C ASN A 162 -5.96 2.18 -0.39
N MET A 163 -4.89 2.97 -0.27
CA MET A 163 -3.53 2.47 -0.38
C MET A 163 -3.15 1.68 0.86
N VAL A 164 -2.46 0.56 0.65
CA VAL A 164 -1.82 -0.23 1.69
C VAL A 164 -0.42 -0.62 1.23
N LYS A 165 0.53 -0.54 2.14
CA LYS A 165 1.91 -0.98 1.93
C LYS A 165 2.35 -1.88 3.07
N THR A 166 2.94 -3.01 2.73
CA THR A 166 3.53 -3.92 3.71
C THR A 166 5.04 -4.04 3.47
N SER A 167 5.79 -4.04 4.57
CA SER A 167 7.20 -4.40 4.56
C SER A 167 7.38 -5.66 5.40
N ARG A 168 8.23 -6.55 4.95
CA ARG A 168 8.60 -7.77 5.68
C ARG A 168 9.98 -7.59 6.30
N ASP A 169 10.29 -8.44 7.25
CA ASP A 169 11.62 -8.51 7.83
C ASP A 169 12.63 -8.88 6.74
N ALA A 170 13.68 -8.08 6.67
CA ALA A 170 14.76 -8.26 5.71
C ALA A 170 16.07 -8.72 6.40
N GLU A 171 16.00 -9.09 7.69
CA GLU A 171 17.18 -9.57 8.39
C GLU A 171 17.68 -10.86 7.74
N LEU A 172 18.91 -10.79 7.29
CA LEU A 172 19.71 -11.94 6.92
C LEU A 172 20.25 -12.53 8.24
N ASP A 173 19.57 -13.52 8.81
CA ASP A 173 20.23 -14.42 9.75
C ASP A 173 21.27 -15.18 8.95
N PHE A 174 22.50 -14.70 9.00
CA PHE A 174 23.63 -15.49 8.59
C PHE A 174 23.87 -16.54 9.69
N ASP A 175 23.25 -17.70 9.50
CA ASP A 175 23.58 -18.87 10.28
C ASP A 175 25.10 -19.07 10.15
N ASP A 176 25.82 -19.13 11.27
CA ASP A 176 27.27 -19.35 11.32
C ASP A 176 27.67 -20.76 10.86
N ASP A 177 26.78 -21.45 10.18
CA ASP A 177 27.03 -22.77 9.62
C ASP A 177 28.03 -22.67 8.45
N ILE A 178 29.30 -23.01 8.78
CA ILE A 178 30.46 -22.95 7.89
C ILE A 178 30.35 -23.97 6.74
N SER A 179 29.38 -24.88 6.79
CA SER A 179 29.25 -26.00 5.83
C SER A 179 28.52 -25.63 4.54
N LYS A 180 27.81 -24.51 4.49
CA LYS A 180 27.05 -24.07 3.31
C LYS A 180 27.81 -23.01 2.51
N SER A 181 27.74 -23.11 1.18
CA SER A 181 28.36 -22.12 0.31
C SER A 181 27.68 -20.74 0.49
N PHE A 182 28.42 -19.66 0.27
CA PHE A 182 27.89 -18.28 0.34
C PHE A 182 26.66 -18.08 -0.56
N LEU A 183 26.64 -18.71 -1.74
CA LEU A 183 25.53 -18.67 -2.68
C LEU A 183 24.30 -19.40 -2.15
N ASP A 184 24.47 -20.54 -1.47
CA ASP A 184 23.37 -21.29 -0.87
C ASP A 184 22.77 -20.51 0.32
N LYS A 185 23.61 -19.83 1.11
CA LYS A 185 23.15 -18.93 2.19
C LYS A 185 22.32 -17.77 1.66
N ILE A 186 22.77 -17.14 0.56
CA ILE A 186 22.01 -16.08 -0.11
C ILE A 186 20.67 -16.62 -0.66
N ALA A 187 20.69 -17.76 -1.34
CA ALA A 187 19.47 -18.37 -1.91
C ALA A 187 18.47 -18.75 -0.81
N GLN A 188 18.94 -19.30 0.31
CA GLN A 188 18.12 -19.64 1.47
C GLN A 188 17.54 -18.39 2.13
N SER A 189 18.34 -17.35 2.36
CA SER A 189 17.90 -16.06 2.93
C SER A 189 16.86 -15.38 2.04
N VAL A 190 17.01 -15.41 0.71
CA VAL A 190 16.00 -14.89 -0.24
C VAL A 190 14.70 -15.69 -0.16
N LYS A 191 14.78 -17.01 0.06
CA LYS A 191 13.60 -17.87 0.23
C LYS A 191 12.90 -17.61 1.56
N GLU A 192 13.65 -17.44 2.64
CA GLU A 192 13.14 -17.13 3.98
C GLU A 192 12.48 -15.75 4.03
N ARG A 193 13.03 -14.73 3.35
CA ARG A 193 12.39 -13.43 3.15
C ARG A 193 11.00 -13.53 2.53
N SER A 194 10.79 -14.46 1.61
CA SER A 194 9.49 -14.66 0.98
C SER A 194 8.43 -15.25 1.92
N ILE A 195 8.87 -15.80 3.07
CA ILE A 195 8.04 -16.49 4.07
C ILE A 195 7.90 -15.66 5.36
N ALA A 196 8.77 -14.66 5.56
CA ALA A 196 8.80 -13.82 6.77
C ALA A 196 7.46 -13.11 7.02
N GLU A 197 7.13 -12.94 8.29
CA GLU A 197 5.92 -12.22 8.70
C GLU A 197 6.03 -10.71 8.37
N PRO A 198 4.93 -10.03 8.09
CA PRO A 198 4.95 -8.58 7.86
C PRO A 198 5.38 -7.86 9.15
N VAL A 199 6.43 -7.04 9.06
CA VAL A 199 6.96 -6.28 10.21
C VAL A 199 6.35 -4.90 10.29
N ARG A 200 5.98 -4.32 9.15
CA ARG A 200 5.40 -2.98 9.08
C ARG A 200 4.22 -2.97 8.12
N PHE A 201 3.11 -2.41 8.58
CA PHE A 201 1.88 -2.24 7.81
C PHE A 201 1.49 -0.76 7.81
N VAL A 202 1.56 -0.11 6.65
CA VAL A 202 1.15 1.28 6.46
C VAL A 202 -0.14 1.29 5.64
N TYR A 203 -1.14 2.05 6.08
CA TYR A 203 -2.44 2.11 5.43
C TYR A 203 -2.96 3.54 5.33
N ASP A 204 -3.74 3.83 4.30
CA ASP A 204 -4.45 5.11 4.19
C ASP A 204 -5.41 5.29 5.37
N SER A 205 -5.23 6.34 6.16
CA SER A 205 -6.04 6.62 7.36
C SER A 205 -7.54 6.80 7.07
N LYS A 206 -7.93 6.99 5.81
CA LYS A 206 -9.33 7.08 5.37
C LYS A 206 -9.98 5.73 5.06
N ILE A 207 -9.25 4.61 5.24
CA ILE A 207 -9.80 3.27 5.05
C ILE A 207 -10.96 3.01 6.02
N ASN A 208 -12.00 2.33 5.56
CA ASN A 208 -13.07 1.89 6.45
C ASN A 208 -12.56 0.91 7.50
N LYS A 209 -13.00 1.07 8.74
CA LYS A 209 -12.55 0.27 9.88
C LYS A 209 -12.81 -1.23 9.67
N ASP A 210 -13.99 -1.59 9.17
CA ASP A 210 -14.36 -2.97 8.85
C ASP A 210 -13.43 -3.60 7.79
N THR A 211 -13.03 -2.82 6.79
CA THR A 211 -12.10 -3.24 5.75
C THR A 211 -10.68 -3.42 6.30
N LEU A 212 -10.23 -2.52 7.17
CA LEU A 212 -8.93 -2.63 7.84
C LEU A 212 -8.87 -3.88 8.72
N GLU A 213 -9.87 -4.09 9.56
CA GLU A 213 -9.98 -5.28 10.43
C GLU A 213 -10.03 -6.58 9.61
N PHE A 214 -10.80 -6.59 8.53
CA PHE A 214 -10.85 -7.74 7.63
C PHE A 214 -9.47 -8.04 7.02
N LEU A 215 -8.78 -7.01 6.53
CA LEU A 215 -7.49 -7.16 5.88
C LEU A 215 -6.40 -7.62 6.86
N THR A 216 -6.28 -6.97 8.01
CA THR A 216 -5.29 -7.31 9.04
C THR A 216 -5.49 -8.74 9.56
N LYS A 217 -6.74 -9.14 9.82
CA LYS A 217 -7.07 -10.52 10.18
C LYS A 217 -6.68 -11.52 9.09
N LYS A 218 -6.91 -11.18 7.82
CA LYS A 218 -6.54 -12.03 6.68
C LYS A 218 -5.03 -12.15 6.50
N MET A 219 -4.29 -11.12 6.83
CA MET A 219 -2.83 -11.07 6.73
C MET A 219 -2.13 -11.68 7.95
N GLY A 220 -2.87 -12.04 9.00
CA GLY A 220 -2.30 -12.51 10.27
C GLY A 220 -1.60 -11.40 11.06
N ILE A 221 -1.94 -10.13 10.77
CA ILE A 221 -1.37 -8.97 11.46
C ILE A 221 -2.10 -8.78 12.78
N ASN A 222 -1.33 -8.75 13.86
CA ASN A 222 -1.86 -8.50 15.19
C ASN A 222 -1.79 -7.00 15.50
N LEU A 223 -2.97 -6.38 15.68
CA LEU A 223 -3.10 -4.94 15.96
C LEU A 223 -2.38 -4.50 17.24
N ASP A 224 -2.20 -5.42 18.19
CA ASP A 224 -1.60 -5.13 19.50
C ASP A 224 -0.07 -5.31 19.53
N THR A 225 0.50 -6.07 18.59
CA THR A 225 1.91 -6.48 18.62
C THR A 225 2.69 -6.06 17.38
N ASP A 226 2.02 -5.71 16.28
CA ASP A 226 2.66 -5.39 15.02
C ASP A 226 2.70 -3.88 14.78
N SER A 227 3.66 -3.43 13.99
CA SER A 227 3.80 -2.02 13.64
C SER A 227 2.77 -1.63 12.57
N ILE A 228 1.65 -1.05 13.02
CA ILE A 228 0.57 -0.56 12.16
C ILE A 228 0.58 0.98 12.18
N ILE A 229 0.80 1.57 11.02
CA ILE A 229 1.04 3.01 10.89
C ILE A 229 -0.02 3.61 9.97
N PRO A 230 -0.87 4.53 10.47
CA PRO A 230 -1.74 5.30 9.61
C PRO A 230 -0.92 6.23 8.71
N GLY A 231 -1.22 6.21 7.42
CA GLY A 231 -0.57 7.01 6.40
C GLY A 231 -1.54 7.93 5.67
N GLY A 232 -1.03 8.58 4.63
CA GLY A 232 -1.83 9.37 3.70
C GLY A 232 -2.38 8.55 2.54
N LYS A 233 -2.92 9.25 1.55
CA LYS A 233 -3.46 8.66 0.32
C LYS A 233 -2.37 7.96 -0.53
N TYR A 234 -1.15 8.49 -0.48
CA TYR A 234 0.02 7.98 -1.21
C TYR A 234 1.14 7.65 -0.24
N HIS A 235 1.80 6.49 -0.35
CA HIS A 235 2.99 6.09 0.41
C HIS A 235 3.91 5.14 -0.35
#